data_0f2340048c05b86a7c69f20d895da73e
#
_entry.id   0f2340048c05b86a7c69f20d895da73e
#
_cell.length_a   1.000
_cell.length_b   1.000
_cell.length_c   1.000
_cell.angle_alpha   90.00
_cell.angle_beta   90.00
_cell.angle_gamma   90.00
#
_symmetry.space_group_name_H-M   'P 1'
#
loop_
_entity.id
_entity.type
_entity.pdbx_description
1 polymer ?
#
loop_
_entity_poly.entity_id
_entity_poly.type
_entity_poly.pdbx_seq_one_letter_code
_entity_poly.pdbx_strand_id
1 'polypeptide(L)'
;YLAMTEDAVLSSGICFSKSQNVFTIPGNQAYCLPNGLAAEGDWSGASFFLCAGVLSETGIFASGLQETSRQADRAVLELLSRFGAEVRAETGGVFVRKSSLHGINIDAGAIPDLIPAIAAVAAYAEGETRITNAARLRLKESDRLHTVAETINALGGCANELPDGLVIAGTPRLTGGTADSFGDHRIAMLAAVLAGGCREPVTVLGAQCTSK
;
A
#
# COMPACT_ATOMS: atom_id res chain seq x y z
N TYR A 1 -9.59 9.92 -3.68
CA TYR A 1 -9.27 10.47 -5.02
C TYR A 1 -10.06 11.73 -5.32
N LEU A 2 -11.40 11.75 -5.10
CA LEU A 2 -12.22 12.93 -5.39
C LEU A 2 -11.72 14.17 -4.62
N ALA A 3 -11.44 14.06 -3.33
CA ALA A 3 -10.94 15.16 -2.52
C ALA A 3 -9.56 15.68 -3.00
N MET A 4 -8.67 14.77 -3.45
CA MET A 4 -7.39 15.16 -4.06
C MET A 4 -7.59 15.92 -5.35
N THR A 5 -8.56 15.50 -6.17
CA THR A 5 -8.93 16.22 -7.42
C THR A 5 -9.49 17.60 -7.10
N GLU A 6 -10.38 17.71 -6.11
CA GLU A 6 -10.92 19.00 -5.65
C GLU A 6 -9.78 19.96 -5.24
N ASP A 7 -8.82 19.48 -4.45
CA ASP A 7 -7.67 20.30 -4.02
C ASP A 7 -6.78 20.70 -5.19
N ALA A 8 -6.49 19.79 -6.11
CA ALA A 8 -5.68 20.07 -7.29
C ALA A 8 -6.33 21.12 -8.20
N VAL A 9 -7.65 21.02 -8.39
CA VAL A 9 -8.44 21.97 -9.19
C VAL A 9 -8.45 23.35 -8.54
N LEU A 10 -8.72 23.44 -7.23
CA LEU A 10 -8.72 24.70 -6.49
C LEU A 10 -7.33 25.34 -6.44
N SER A 11 -6.28 24.56 -6.20
CA SER A 11 -4.91 25.07 -6.19
C SER A 11 -4.43 25.56 -7.56
N SER A 12 -5.07 25.11 -8.62
CA SER A 12 -4.83 25.57 -10.00
C SER A 12 -5.62 26.83 -10.36
N GLY A 13 -6.30 27.47 -9.40
CA GLY A 13 -7.07 28.70 -9.64
C GLY A 13 -8.45 28.46 -10.30
N ILE A 14 -8.88 27.22 -10.44
CA ILE A 14 -10.20 26.89 -10.98
C ILE A 14 -11.24 26.90 -9.85
N CYS A 15 -12.32 27.62 -10.06
CA CYS A 15 -13.45 27.68 -9.15
C CYS A 15 -14.51 26.65 -9.53
N PHE A 16 -15.12 26.02 -8.56
CA PHE A 16 -16.33 25.21 -8.70
C PHE A 16 -17.21 25.31 -7.46
N SER A 17 -18.48 24.99 -7.60
CA SER A 17 -19.37 24.77 -6.47
C SER A 17 -19.78 23.31 -6.38
N LYS A 18 -20.02 22.85 -5.15
CA LYS A 18 -20.46 21.48 -4.86
C LYS A 18 -21.74 21.51 -4.04
N SER A 19 -22.75 20.82 -4.53
CA SER A 19 -24.02 20.61 -3.80
C SER A 19 -24.35 19.12 -3.86
N GLN A 20 -24.32 18.46 -2.71
CA GLN A 20 -24.46 17.01 -2.60
C GLN A 20 -23.43 16.28 -3.49
N ASN A 21 -23.89 15.57 -4.53
CA ASN A 21 -23.06 14.83 -5.49
C ASN A 21 -22.91 15.54 -6.85
N VAL A 22 -23.29 16.82 -6.94
CA VAL A 22 -23.23 17.62 -8.16
C VAL A 22 -22.11 18.65 -8.05
N PHE A 23 -21.22 18.65 -9.02
CA PHE A 23 -20.21 19.68 -9.21
C PHE A 23 -20.63 20.60 -10.35
N THR A 24 -20.64 21.88 -10.09
CA THR A 24 -20.88 22.92 -11.12
C THR A 24 -19.59 23.68 -11.34
N ILE A 25 -19.01 23.54 -12.52
CA ILE A 25 -17.74 24.14 -12.91
C ILE A 25 -18.04 25.19 -14.00
N PRO A 26 -17.89 26.49 -13.72
CA PRO A 26 -18.07 27.53 -14.75
C PRO A 26 -17.09 27.34 -15.90
N GLY A 27 -17.51 27.64 -17.11
CA GLY A 27 -16.62 27.69 -18.27
C GLY A 27 -15.71 28.93 -18.28
N ASN A 28 -14.86 29.02 -19.29
CA ASN A 28 -13.95 30.16 -19.53
C ASN A 28 -12.97 30.46 -18.38
N GLN A 29 -12.53 29.43 -17.65
CA GLN A 29 -11.50 29.53 -16.66
C GLN A 29 -10.15 29.09 -17.24
N ALA A 30 -9.05 29.61 -16.71
CA ALA A 30 -7.70 29.21 -17.07
C ALA A 30 -6.99 28.63 -15.86
N TYR A 31 -6.25 27.54 -16.05
CA TYR A 31 -5.38 26.98 -15.01
C TYR A 31 -4.22 27.95 -14.75
N CYS A 32 -4.00 28.28 -13.49
CA CYS A 32 -2.90 29.09 -13.02
C CYS A 32 -2.24 28.37 -11.84
N LEU A 33 -1.16 27.67 -12.12
CA LEU A 33 -0.42 26.96 -11.08
C LEU A 33 0.45 27.95 -10.29
N PRO A 34 0.52 27.85 -8.95
CA PRO A 34 1.43 28.63 -8.14
C PRO A 34 2.89 28.39 -8.56
N ASN A 35 3.70 29.45 -8.59
CA ASN A 35 5.14 29.31 -8.78
C ASN A 35 5.74 28.49 -7.63
N GLY A 36 6.55 27.49 -7.98
CA GLY A 36 7.18 26.61 -6.99
C GLY A 36 6.27 25.52 -6.45
N LEU A 37 5.14 25.21 -7.11
CA LEU A 37 4.32 24.06 -6.77
C LEU A 37 5.17 22.78 -6.87
N ALA A 38 5.28 22.07 -5.75
CA ALA A 38 5.90 20.76 -5.69
C ALA A 38 4.80 19.69 -5.51
N ALA A 39 4.90 18.60 -6.28
CA ALA A 39 4.06 17.43 -6.05
C ALA A 39 4.42 16.83 -4.69
N GLU A 40 3.41 16.43 -3.93
CA GLU A 40 3.64 15.68 -2.70
C GLU A 40 4.13 14.24 -3.00
N GLY A 41 4.77 13.60 -2.01
CA GLY A 41 5.19 12.21 -2.12
C GLY A 41 3.98 11.27 -2.26
N ASP A 42 4.17 10.20 -3.03
CA ASP A 42 3.16 9.17 -3.26
C ASP A 42 3.14 8.17 -2.10
N TRP A 43 2.06 8.19 -1.31
CA TRP A 43 1.85 7.28 -0.19
C TRP A 43 1.64 5.83 -0.64
N SER A 44 1.05 5.61 -1.83
CA SER A 44 0.85 4.27 -2.37
C SER A 44 2.19 3.60 -2.70
N GLY A 45 3.06 4.30 -3.42
CA GLY A 45 4.42 3.81 -3.71
C GLY A 45 5.27 3.69 -2.45
N ALA A 46 5.23 4.69 -1.57
CA ALA A 46 5.99 4.68 -0.31
C ALA A 46 5.57 3.53 0.63
N SER A 47 4.32 3.06 0.56
CA SER A 47 3.82 1.98 1.43
C SER A 47 4.67 0.70 1.36
N PHE A 48 5.19 0.34 0.19
CA PHE A 48 6.04 -0.84 0.03
C PHE A 48 7.38 -0.68 0.74
N PHE A 49 8.00 0.51 0.67
CA PHE A 49 9.23 0.80 1.41
C PHE A 49 8.99 0.85 2.92
N LEU A 50 7.88 1.42 3.37
CA LEU A 50 7.50 1.43 4.78
C LEU A 50 7.24 0.00 5.29
N CYS A 51 6.54 -0.84 4.52
CA CYS A 51 6.34 -2.24 4.85
C CYS A 51 7.66 -3.02 4.89
N ALA A 52 8.59 -2.77 3.95
CA ALA A 52 9.94 -3.35 4.02
C ALA A 52 10.70 -2.88 5.27
N GLY A 53 10.54 -1.61 5.66
CA GLY A 53 11.17 -1.04 6.86
C GLY A 53 10.73 -1.72 8.15
N VAL A 54 9.44 -2.07 8.29
CA VAL A 54 8.93 -2.77 9.47
C VAL A 54 9.32 -4.26 9.52
N LEU A 55 9.88 -4.79 8.45
CA LEU A 55 10.49 -6.12 8.43
C LEU A 55 12.02 -6.06 8.66
N SER A 56 12.61 -4.86 8.68
CA SER A 56 14.05 -4.61 8.84
C SER A 56 14.41 -4.21 10.26
N GLU A 57 15.52 -4.77 10.78
CA GLU A 57 16.07 -4.38 12.10
C GLU A 57 16.61 -2.94 12.10
N THR A 58 17.13 -2.45 10.98
CA THR A 58 17.64 -1.08 10.85
C THR A 58 16.56 -0.06 10.58
N GLY A 59 15.40 -0.50 10.07
CA GLY A 59 14.31 0.37 9.66
C GLY A 59 14.56 1.12 8.34
N ILE A 60 13.59 1.95 7.96
CA ILE A 60 13.66 2.82 6.78
C ILE A 60 13.11 4.19 7.15
N PHE A 61 13.77 5.25 6.67
CA PHE A 61 13.25 6.61 6.67
C PHE A 61 12.77 6.97 5.25
N ALA A 62 11.48 7.28 5.11
CA ALA A 62 10.87 7.74 3.86
C ALA A 62 10.66 9.25 3.93
N SER A 63 11.38 10.00 3.07
CA SER A 63 11.28 11.45 3.00
C SER A 63 10.24 11.93 1.98
N GLY A 64 9.83 13.20 2.09
CA GLY A 64 8.91 13.84 1.14
C GLY A 64 7.44 13.47 1.31
N LEU A 65 7.10 12.69 2.33
CA LEU A 65 5.71 12.35 2.67
C LEU A 65 5.10 13.42 3.57
N GLN A 66 3.94 13.94 3.18
CA GLN A 66 3.25 14.97 3.96
C GLN A 66 2.24 14.34 4.91
N GLU A 67 2.33 14.66 6.20
CA GLU A 67 1.38 14.21 7.23
C GLU A 67 -0.06 14.68 6.98
N THR A 68 -0.22 15.84 6.35
CA THR A 68 -1.51 16.44 6.03
C THR A 68 -2.10 15.96 4.71
N SER A 69 -1.42 15.02 4.01
CA SER A 69 -1.87 14.47 2.73
C SER A 69 -3.28 13.89 2.81
N ARG A 70 -4.09 14.16 1.79
CA ARG A 70 -5.41 13.56 1.60
C ARG A 70 -5.39 12.22 0.86
N GLN A 71 -4.22 11.70 0.53
CA GLN A 71 -4.09 10.37 -0.03
C GLN A 71 -4.60 9.34 0.99
N ALA A 72 -5.57 8.50 0.61
CA ALA A 72 -6.15 7.49 1.51
C ALA A 72 -5.07 6.52 2.01
N ASP A 73 -4.06 6.25 1.20
CA ASP A 73 -2.98 5.31 1.49
C ASP A 73 -2.02 5.80 2.59
N ARG A 74 -2.15 7.05 3.05
CA ARG A 74 -1.52 7.51 4.29
C ARG A 74 -1.94 6.66 5.50
N ALA A 75 -3.09 5.98 5.42
CA ALA A 75 -3.54 5.03 6.43
C ALA A 75 -2.53 3.90 6.71
N VAL A 76 -1.53 3.70 5.85
CA VAL A 76 -0.44 2.75 6.09
C VAL A 76 0.22 2.96 7.46
N LEU A 77 0.40 4.20 7.92
CA LEU A 77 1.03 4.49 9.20
C LEU A 77 0.23 3.96 10.38
N GLU A 78 -1.10 4.16 10.35
CA GLU A 78 -2.00 3.62 11.37
C GLU A 78 -1.98 2.09 11.36
N LEU A 79 -2.06 1.48 10.18
CA LEU A 79 -2.02 0.03 10.05
C LEU A 79 -0.71 -0.55 10.58
N LEU A 80 0.45 0.01 10.21
CA LEU A 80 1.74 -0.43 10.70
C LEU A 80 1.85 -0.30 12.22
N SER A 81 1.36 0.79 12.80
CA SER A 81 1.29 0.97 14.25
C SER A 81 0.38 -0.08 14.91
N ARG A 82 -0.76 -0.40 14.30
CA ARG A 82 -1.68 -1.44 14.79
C ARG A 82 -1.08 -2.84 14.69
N PHE A 83 -0.23 -3.11 13.71
CA PHE A 83 0.57 -4.34 13.68
C PHE A 83 1.62 -4.40 14.80
N GLY A 84 1.91 -3.31 15.48
CA GLY A 84 2.91 -3.21 16.54
C GLY A 84 4.28 -2.73 16.05
N ALA A 85 4.40 -2.28 14.80
CA ALA A 85 5.65 -1.73 14.29
C ALA A 85 6.02 -0.41 15.00
N GLU A 86 7.31 -0.11 15.07
CA GLU A 86 7.76 1.22 15.45
C GLU A 86 7.56 2.19 14.28
N VAL A 87 6.72 3.19 14.48
CA VAL A 87 6.41 4.24 13.49
C VAL A 87 6.64 5.59 14.14
N ARG A 88 7.52 6.42 13.57
CA ARG A 88 7.81 7.76 14.07
C ARG A 88 7.70 8.79 12.95
N ALA A 89 6.94 9.85 13.20
CA ALA A 89 7.00 11.05 12.38
C ALA A 89 8.30 11.79 12.72
N GLU A 90 9.06 12.17 11.70
CA GLU A 90 10.31 12.92 11.83
C GLU A 90 10.29 14.11 10.88
N THR A 91 11.17 15.08 11.09
CA THR A 91 11.25 16.26 10.22
C THR A 91 11.50 15.83 8.77
N GLY A 92 10.54 16.10 7.90
CA GLY A 92 10.62 15.83 6.45
C GLY A 92 10.24 14.42 6.03
N GLY A 93 9.72 13.57 6.93
CA GLY A 93 9.29 12.23 6.54
C GLY A 93 8.85 11.34 7.70
N VAL A 94 8.88 10.04 7.45
CA VAL A 94 8.46 9.02 8.41
C VAL A 94 9.54 7.95 8.53
N PHE A 95 9.89 7.61 9.76
CA PHE A 95 10.75 6.47 10.08
C PHE A 95 9.90 5.28 10.55
N VAL A 96 10.21 4.10 10.04
CA VAL A 96 9.59 2.84 10.47
C VAL A 96 10.64 1.77 10.73
N ARG A 97 10.39 0.90 11.70
CA ARG A 97 11.31 -0.18 12.05
C ARG A 97 10.54 -1.37 12.59
N LYS A 98 11.16 -2.54 12.47
CA LYS A 98 10.67 -3.79 13.04
C LYS A 98 10.49 -3.71 14.55
N SER A 99 9.41 -4.32 15.01
CA SER A 99 9.09 -4.59 16.40
C SER A 99 8.34 -5.93 16.48
N SER A 100 7.68 -6.25 17.59
CA SER A 100 6.84 -7.44 17.70
C SER A 100 5.55 -7.24 16.93
N LEU A 101 5.49 -7.80 15.72
CA LEU A 101 4.33 -7.69 14.84
C LEU A 101 3.28 -8.74 15.20
N HIS A 102 2.00 -8.35 15.21
CA HIS A 102 0.86 -9.22 15.46
C HIS A 102 -0.27 -8.96 14.45
N GLY A 103 -1.04 -10.02 14.15
CA GLY A 103 -2.14 -9.95 13.19
C GLY A 103 -3.26 -9.01 13.62
N ILE A 104 -3.93 -8.40 12.65
CA ILE A 104 -5.00 -7.41 12.86
C ILE A 104 -6.17 -7.62 11.91
N ASN A 105 -7.33 -7.00 12.23
CA ASN A 105 -8.45 -6.89 11.29
C ASN A 105 -8.35 -5.58 10.51
N ILE A 106 -8.56 -5.65 9.18
CA ILE A 106 -8.44 -4.52 8.25
C ILE A 106 -9.69 -4.43 7.38
N ASP A 107 -10.28 -3.24 7.29
CA ASP A 107 -11.26 -2.89 6.28
C ASP A 107 -10.55 -2.27 5.06
N ALA A 108 -10.63 -2.93 3.90
CA ALA A 108 -9.95 -2.49 2.68
C ALA A 108 -10.76 -1.49 1.84
N GLY A 109 -11.99 -1.19 2.22
CA GLY A 109 -12.93 -0.43 1.39
C GLY A 109 -12.42 0.94 0.93
N ALA A 110 -11.71 1.66 1.79
CA ALA A 110 -11.12 2.97 1.48
C ALA A 110 -9.68 2.90 0.96
N ILE A 111 -8.98 1.78 1.15
CA ILE A 111 -7.52 1.62 0.94
C ILE A 111 -7.16 0.36 0.14
N PRO A 112 -7.87 0.03 -0.94
CA PRO A 112 -7.64 -1.22 -1.69
C PRO A 112 -6.21 -1.32 -2.22
N ASP A 113 -5.59 -0.20 -2.55
CA ASP A 113 -4.25 -0.17 -3.14
C ASP A 113 -3.12 -0.41 -2.11
N LEU A 114 -3.39 -0.30 -0.81
CA LEU A 114 -2.45 -0.68 0.25
C LEU A 114 -2.37 -2.20 0.47
N ILE A 115 -3.40 -2.95 0.10
CA ILE A 115 -3.52 -4.35 0.52
C ILE A 115 -2.33 -5.21 0.09
N PRO A 116 -1.77 -5.12 -1.13
CA PRO A 116 -0.58 -5.88 -1.48
C PRO A 116 0.63 -5.58 -0.58
N ALA A 117 0.88 -4.30 -0.25
CA ALA A 117 1.99 -3.93 0.63
C ALA A 117 1.77 -4.44 2.07
N ILE A 118 0.57 -4.24 2.61
CA ILE A 118 0.19 -4.66 3.97
C ILE A 118 0.16 -6.19 4.11
N ALA A 119 -0.19 -6.92 3.06
CA ALA A 119 -0.16 -8.38 3.06
C ALA A 119 1.26 -8.93 3.27
N ALA A 120 2.31 -8.21 2.84
CA ALA A 120 3.68 -8.57 3.15
C ALA A 120 3.96 -8.51 4.66
N VAL A 121 3.47 -7.49 5.36
CA VAL A 121 3.61 -7.38 6.82
C VAL A 121 2.80 -8.46 7.53
N ALA A 122 1.57 -8.69 7.07
CA ALA A 122 0.68 -9.72 7.61
C ALA A 122 1.31 -11.14 7.54
N ALA A 123 2.05 -11.44 6.47
CA ALA A 123 2.70 -12.73 6.29
C ALA A 123 3.79 -13.03 7.36
N TYR A 124 4.29 -11.99 8.05
CA TYR A 124 5.30 -12.10 9.11
C TYR A 124 4.78 -11.72 10.51
N ALA A 125 3.53 -11.27 10.62
CA ALA A 125 2.93 -10.89 11.90
C ALA A 125 2.43 -12.13 12.66
N GLU A 126 2.68 -12.22 13.96
CA GLU A 126 2.21 -13.34 14.79
C GLU A 126 0.67 -13.39 14.79
N GLY A 127 0.12 -14.58 14.55
CA GLY A 127 -1.32 -14.81 14.53
C GLY A 127 -1.95 -14.62 13.15
N GLU A 128 -3.19 -14.22 13.12
CA GLU A 128 -4.01 -14.10 11.90
C GLU A 128 -4.31 -12.63 11.58
N THR A 129 -4.11 -12.23 10.34
CA THR A 129 -4.61 -10.97 9.79
C THR A 129 -5.81 -11.25 8.90
N ARG A 130 -6.92 -10.58 9.17
CA ARG A 130 -8.14 -10.68 8.37
C ARG A 130 -8.42 -9.37 7.64
N ILE A 131 -8.50 -9.45 6.32
CA ILE A 131 -8.82 -8.34 5.42
C ILE A 131 -10.23 -8.56 4.89
N THR A 132 -11.09 -7.56 5.03
CA THR A 132 -12.50 -7.58 4.62
C THR A 132 -12.84 -6.38 3.73
N ASN A 133 -14.05 -6.35 3.16
CA ASN A 133 -14.53 -5.25 2.30
C ASN A 133 -13.57 -4.98 1.12
N ALA A 134 -13.05 -6.05 0.52
CA ALA A 134 -11.94 -6.03 -0.43
C ALA A 134 -12.35 -6.46 -1.85
N ALA A 135 -13.66 -6.62 -2.15
CA ALA A 135 -14.15 -7.09 -3.46
C ALA A 135 -13.61 -6.26 -4.64
N ARG A 136 -13.35 -4.96 -4.44
CA ARG A 136 -12.79 -4.09 -5.48
C ARG A 136 -11.38 -4.48 -5.94
N LEU A 137 -10.64 -5.27 -5.15
CA LEU A 137 -9.31 -5.76 -5.52
C LEU A 137 -9.37 -6.73 -6.71
N ARG A 138 -10.52 -7.39 -6.92
CA ARG A 138 -10.73 -8.28 -8.06
C ARG A 138 -10.79 -7.56 -9.41
N LEU A 139 -11.03 -6.25 -9.39
CA LEU A 139 -11.20 -5.39 -10.57
C LEU A 139 -9.98 -4.50 -10.84
N LYS A 140 -8.81 -4.88 -10.31
CA LYS A 140 -7.55 -4.15 -10.51
C LYS A 140 -6.77 -4.73 -11.71
N GLU A 141 -5.47 -4.44 -11.84
CA GLU A 141 -4.60 -4.94 -12.91
C GLU A 141 -4.54 -6.46 -12.96
N SER A 142 -4.69 -7.10 -11.80
CA SER A 142 -4.95 -8.53 -11.63
C SER A 142 -6.11 -8.70 -10.63
N ASP A 143 -6.66 -9.91 -10.49
CA ASP A 143 -7.47 -10.23 -9.31
C ASP A 143 -6.54 -10.28 -8.08
N ARG A 144 -6.38 -9.12 -7.42
CA ARG A 144 -5.42 -8.97 -6.33
C ARG A 144 -5.74 -9.80 -5.08
N LEU A 145 -6.98 -10.26 -4.88
CA LEU A 145 -7.26 -11.20 -3.81
C LEU A 145 -6.61 -12.55 -4.11
N HIS A 146 -6.78 -13.03 -5.33
CA HIS A 146 -6.18 -14.27 -5.79
C HIS A 146 -4.64 -14.15 -5.83
N THR A 147 -4.11 -13.14 -6.52
CA THR A 147 -2.67 -13.03 -6.77
C THR A 147 -1.85 -12.74 -5.52
N VAL A 148 -2.39 -12.02 -4.52
CA VAL A 148 -1.75 -11.84 -3.22
C VAL A 148 -1.67 -13.17 -2.47
N ALA A 149 -2.78 -13.95 -2.43
CA ALA A 149 -2.78 -15.25 -1.77
C ALA A 149 -1.80 -16.21 -2.44
N GLU A 150 -1.82 -16.31 -3.77
CA GLU A 150 -0.88 -17.15 -4.55
C GLU A 150 0.58 -16.76 -4.29
N THR A 151 0.90 -15.47 -4.30
CA THR A 151 2.28 -15.01 -4.06
C THR A 151 2.79 -15.41 -2.67
N ILE A 152 1.97 -15.21 -1.62
CA ILE A 152 2.35 -15.58 -0.26
C ILE A 152 2.52 -17.10 -0.16
N ASN A 153 1.59 -17.88 -0.70
CA ASN A 153 1.62 -19.35 -0.65
C ASN A 153 2.80 -19.92 -1.45
N ALA A 154 3.09 -19.37 -2.64
CA ALA A 154 4.22 -19.77 -3.47
C ALA A 154 5.58 -19.57 -2.77
N LEU A 155 5.66 -18.61 -1.85
CA LEU A 155 6.87 -18.34 -1.05
C LEU A 155 6.88 -19.07 0.29
N GLY A 156 5.93 -20.00 0.52
CA GLY A 156 5.88 -20.84 1.73
C GLY A 156 5.13 -20.22 2.91
N GLY A 157 4.30 -19.23 2.66
CA GLY A 157 3.37 -18.64 3.64
C GLY A 157 2.03 -19.37 3.66
N CYS A 158 1.05 -18.77 4.34
CA CYS A 158 -0.30 -19.30 4.44
C CYS A 158 -1.32 -18.16 4.29
N ALA A 159 -1.91 -18.04 3.11
CA ALA A 159 -2.96 -17.07 2.81
C ALA A 159 -4.15 -17.77 2.16
N ASN A 160 -5.34 -17.47 2.66
CA ASN A 160 -6.60 -17.99 2.16
C ASN A 160 -7.43 -16.86 1.55
N GLU A 161 -7.81 -17.05 0.31
CA GLU A 161 -8.72 -16.15 -0.39
C GLU A 161 -10.16 -16.35 0.10
N LEU A 162 -10.86 -15.24 0.34
CA LEU A 162 -12.29 -15.19 0.63
C LEU A 162 -13.03 -14.50 -0.52
N PRO A 163 -14.36 -14.64 -0.65
CA PRO A 163 -15.12 -13.93 -1.68
C PRO A 163 -14.91 -12.42 -1.68
N ASP A 164 -14.73 -11.81 -0.51
CA ASP A 164 -14.55 -10.37 -0.29
C ASP A 164 -13.37 -10.06 0.64
N GLY A 165 -12.28 -10.82 0.56
CA GLY A 165 -11.18 -10.58 1.46
C GLY A 165 -10.08 -11.63 1.45
N LEU A 166 -9.21 -11.56 2.45
CA LEU A 166 -8.10 -12.47 2.68
C LEU A 166 -7.98 -12.81 4.16
N VAL A 167 -7.52 -14.01 4.43
CA VAL A 167 -7.04 -14.41 5.76
C VAL A 167 -5.60 -14.86 5.62
N ILE A 168 -4.69 -14.20 6.32
CA ILE A 168 -3.25 -14.46 6.25
C ILE A 168 -2.79 -14.90 7.63
N ALA A 169 -2.29 -16.11 7.75
CA ALA A 169 -1.63 -16.59 8.95
C ALA A 169 -0.13 -16.28 8.85
N GLY A 170 0.36 -15.46 9.76
CA GLY A 170 1.76 -15.06 9.75
C GLY A 170 2.70 -16.16 10.22
N THR A 171 3.93 -16.09 9.75
CA THR A 171 5.02 -17.01 10.10
C THR A 171 6.31 -16.24 10.35
N PRO A 172 7.16 -16.70 11.26
CA PRO A 172 8.43 -16.02 11.54
C PRO A 172 9.35 -15.89 10.31
N ARG A 173 9.25 -16.81 9.36
CA ARG A 173 10.03 -16.81 8.11
C ARG A 173 9.32 -17.57 7.01
N LEU A 174 9.30 -17.00 5.82
CA LEU A 174 8.92 -17.69 4.59
C LEU A 174 10.09 -18.53 4.04
N THR A 175 9.78 -19.49 3.18
CA THR A 175 10.79 -20.33 2.54
C THR A 175 11.57 -19.54 1.48
N GLY A 176 10.89 -18.83 0.61
CA GLY A 176 11.40 -18.29 -0.64
C GLY A 176 10.99 -19.16 -1.83
N GLY A 177 11.52 -18.89 -3.00
CA GLY A 177 11.20 -19.64 -4.21
C GLY A 177 10.83 -18.74 -5.39
N THR A 178 9.85 -19.13 -6.20
CA THR A 178 9.44 -18.41 -7.40
C THR A 178 8.02 -17.87 -7.23
N ALA A 179 7.83 -16.58 -7.48
CA ALA A 179 6.53 -15.91 -7.51
C ALA A 179 6.29 -15.29 -8.89
N ASP A 180 5.04 -15.30 -9.35
CA ASP A 180 4.63 -14.61 -10.57
C ASP A 180 4.10 -13.23 -10.21
N SER A 181 4.42 -12.21 -11.00
CA SER A 181 3.86 -10.87 -10.86
C SER A 181 2.43 -10.76 -11.41
N PHE A 182 1.99 -11.74 -12.19
CA PHE A 182 0.70 -11.70 -12.92
C PHE A 182 0.51 -10.43 -13.77
N GLY A 183 1.62 -9.81 -14.23
CA GLY A 183 1.60 -8.55 -14.94
C GLY A 183 1.20 -7.33 -14.08
N ASP A 184 1.06 -7.48 -12.78
CA ASP A 184 0.72 -6.42 -11.82
C ASP A 184 1.97 -5.99 -11.03
N HIS A 185 2.34 -4.70 -11.20
CA HIS A 185 3.51 -4.13 -10.54
C HIS A 185 3.43 -4.21 -9.01
N ARG A 186 2.22 -4.12 -8.40
CA ARG A 186 2.06 -4.22 -6.94
C ARG A 186 2.28 -5.64 -6.43
N ILE A 187 1.99 -6.65 -7.24
CA ILE A 187 2.27 -8.05 -6.90
C ILE A 187 3.78 -8.33 -7.01
N ALA A 188 4.44 -7.78 -8.05
CA ALA A 188 5.90 -7.83 -8.12
C ALA A 188 6.57 -7.17 -6.90
N MET A 189 6.07 -6.00 -6.48
CA MET A 189 6.56 -5.29 -5.30
C MET A 189 6.26 -6.03 -3.99
N LEU A 190 5.08 -6.68 -3.86
CA LEU A 190 4.76 -7.58 -2.75
C LEU A 190 5.82 -8.69 -2.63
N ALA A 191 6.11 -9.39 -3.73
CA ALA A 191 7.11 -10.46 -3.73
C ALA A 191 8.50 -9.95 -3.34
N ALA A 192 8.89 -8.74 -3.78
CA ALA A 192 10.15 -8.12 -3.42
C ALA A 192 10.23 -7.79 -1.92
N VAL A 193 9.15 -7.29 -1.31
CA VAL A 193 9.11 -7.02 0.14
C VAL A 193 9.16 -8.33 0.93
N LEU A 194 8.40 -9.35 0.52
CA LEU A 194 8.42 -10.68 1.15
C LEU A 194 9.81 -11.31 1.11
N ALA A 195 10.57 -11.11 0.03
CA ALA A 195 11.92 -11.67 -0.13
C ALA A 195 12.87 -11.27 1.00
N GLY A 196 12.69 -10.06 1.57
CA GLY A 196 13.53 -9.57 2.69
C GLY A 196 13.46 -10.43 3.96
N GLY A 197 12.40 -11.21 4.15
CA GLY A 197 12.21 -12.11 5.29
C GLY A 197 12.30 -13.61 4.94
N CYS A 198 12.53 -13.97 3.68
CA CYS A 198 12.67 -15.35 3.23
C CYS A 198 14.01 -15.97 3.66
N ARG A 199 14.05 -17.32 3.75
CA ARG A 199 15.27 -18.09 4.00
C ARG A 199 16.10 -18.25 2.74
N GLU A 200 15.43 -18.53 1.63
CA GLU A 200 16.02 -18.77 0.31
C GLU A 200 15.74 -17.60 -0.63
N PRO A 201 16.50 -17.44 -1.71
CA PRO A 201 16.26 -16.41 -2.72
C PRO A 201 14.84 -16.46 -3.29
N VAL A 202 14.35 -15.30 -3.70
CA VAL A 202 13.07 -15.16 -4.39
C VAL A 202 13.32 -14.76 -5.84
N THR A 203 12.73 -15.49 -6.78
CA THR A 203 12.69 -15.14 -8.20
C THR A 203 11.31 -14.61 -8.54
N VAL A 204 11.23 -13.41 -9.11
CA VAL A 204 9.95 -12.80 -9.53
C VAL A 204 9.84 -12.90 -11.05
N LEU A 205 8.87 -13.68 -11.53
CA LEU A 205 8.56 -13.77 -12.95
C LEU A 205 7.74 -12.57 -13.40
N GLY A 206 7.94 -12.11 -14.63
CA GLY A 206 7.17 -11.00 -15.18
C GLY A 206 7.49 -9.63 -14.56
N ALA A 207 8.63 -9.45 -13.87
CA ALA A 207 8.98 -8.22 -13.17
C ALA A 207 9.08 -6.98 -14.06
N GLN A 208 9.16 -7.14 -15.41
CA GLN A 208 9.14 -6.01 -16.35
C GLN A 208 7.85 -5.17 -16.28
N CYS A 209 6.77 -5.65 -15.65
CA CYS A 209 5.56 -4.86 -15.40
C CYS A 209 5.82 -3.64 -14.49
N THR A 210 6.94 -3.60 -13.78
CA THR A 210 7.36 -2.46 -12.93
C THR A 210 8.06 -1.35 -13.72
N SER A 211 8.37 -1.56 -15.01
CA SER A 211 9.13 -0.61 -15.85
C SER A 211 8.23 0.39 -16.61
N LYS A 212 7.04 0.69 -16.12
CA LYS A 212 6.08 1.61 -16.76
C LYS A 212 6.27 3.04 -16.30
#